data_c698275743989692b8318813b099b00c
#
_entry.id   c698275743989692b8318813b099b00c
#
_cell.length_a   1.000
_cell.length_b   1.000
_cell.length_c   1.000
_cell.angle_alpha   90.00
_cell.angle_beta   90.00
_cell.angle_gamma   90.00
#
_symmetry.space_group_name_H-M   'P 1'
#
loop_
_entity.id
_entity.type
_entity.pdbx_description
1 polymer ?
#
loop_
_entity_poly.entity_id
_entity_poly.type
_entity_poly.pdbx_seq_one_letter_code
_entity_poly.pdbx_strand_id
1 'polypeptide(L)'
;MSTTKRLEQLIAQMENYLECWKQFNQFVNLARGKKVTQEDENQFLETKSVLVQELEIILASVEVSSPTKEEVHTLIGNTPSLRYLSEMNEGALRNVENQWHKIYIGWHSILGQLKVRQRAEDTRSPLASLFAHRR
;
A
#
# COMPACT_ATOMS: atom_id res chain seq x y z
N MET A 1 -16.98 -4.83 -18.59
CA MET A 1 -16.91 -3.84 -17.52
C MET A 1 -16.38 -2.52 -18.07
N SER A 2 -17.00 -1.42 -17.70
CA SER A 2 -16.58 -0.09 -18.16
C SER A 2 -15.24 0.31 -17.54
N THR A 3 -14.51 1.19 -18.23
CA THR A 3 -13.25 1.74 -17.74
C THR A 3 -13.42 2.42 -16.38
N THR A 4 -14.50 3.18 -16.21
CA THR A 4 -14.81 3.87 -14.97
C THR A 4 -14.96 2.89 -13.80
N LYS A 5 -15.67 1.77 -14.04
CA LYS A 5 -15.91 0.77 -13.02
C LYS A 5 -14.62 0.03 -12.63
N ARG A 6 -13.76 -0.26 -13.60
CA ARG A 6 -12.45 -0.84 -13.34
C ARG A 6 -11.61 0.09 -12.47
N LEU A 7 -11.64 1.38 -12.80
CA LEU A 7 -10.87 2.38 -12.08
C LEU A 7 -11.36 2.51 -10.64
N GLU A 8 -12.68 2.50 -10.43
CA GLU A 8 -13.26 2.50 -9.07
C GLU A 8 -12.77 1.32 -8.26
N GLN A 9 -12.76 0.13 -8.85
CA GLN A 9 -12.31 -1.09 -8.18
C GLN A 9 -10.82 -1.01 -7.84
N LEU A 10 -10.02 -0.49 -8.76
CA LEU A 10 -8.59 -0.34 -8.55
C LEU A 10 -8.29 0.65 -7.44
N ILE A 11 -9.01 1.77 -7.39
CA ILE A 11 -8.86 2.76 -6.32
C ILE A 11 -9.19 2.14 -4.97
N ALA A 12 -10.32 1.41 -4.89
CA ALA A 12 -10.71 0.73 -3.66
C ALA A 12 -9.65 -0.28 -3.23
N GLN A 13 -9.09 -1.03 -4.17
CA GLN A 13 -8.02 -1.99 -3.90
C GLN A 13 -6.77 -1.30 -3.38
N MET A 14 -6.39 -0.17 -3.96
CA MET A 14 -5.25 0.62 -3.50
C MET A 14 -5.47 1.18 -2.10
N GLU A 15 -6.66 1.65 -1.81
CA GLU A 15 -6.99 2.15 -0.47
C GLU A 15 -6.88 1.05 0.57
N ASN A 16 -7.36 -0.15 0.26
CA ASN A 16 -7.23 -1.31 1.14
C ASN A 16 -5.76 -1.72 1.32
N TYR A 17 -4.99 -1.66 0.24
CA TYR A 17 -3.57 -1.98 0.28
C TYR A 17 -2.81 -1.02 1.19
N LEU A 18 -3.13 0.27 1.12
CA LEU A 18 -2.54 1.28 1.99
C LEU A 18 -2.87 1.03 3.46
N GLU A 19 -4.08 0.54 3.75
CA GLU A 19 -4.43 0.16 5.13
C GLU A 19 -3.54 -0.98 5.63
N CYS A 20 -3.23 -1.96 4.77
CA CYS A 20 -2.31 -3.03 5.13
C CYS A 20 -0.91 -2.49 5.44
N TRP A 21 -0.43 -1.52 4.67
CA TRP A 21 0.86 -0.89 4.94
C TRP A 21 0.85 -0.10 6.25
N LYS A 22 -0.26 0.54 6.60
CA LYS A 22 -0.40 1.18 7.92
C LYS A 22 -0.30 0.16 9.04
N GLN A 23 -0.96 -0.98 8.89
CA GLN A 23 -0.89 -2.06 9.88
C GLN A 23 0.55 -2.55 10.04
N PHE A 24 1.28 -2.68 8.95
CA PHE A 24 2.70 -3.06 9.01
C PHE A 24 3.48 -2.11 9.93
N ASN A 25 3.30 -0.80 9.77
CA ASN A 25 4.00 0.17 10.60
C ASN A 25 3.55 0.12 12.06
N GLN A 26 2.28 -0.18 12.32
CA GLN A 26 1.78 -0.37 13.68
C GLN A 26 2.48 -1.53 14.36
N PHE A 27 2.75 -2.61 13.62
CA PHE A 27 3.51 -3.74 14.15
C PHE A 27 4.96 -3.37 14.43
N VAL A 28 5.58 -2.55 13.61
CA VAL A 28 6.94 -2.06 13.87
C VAL A 28 6.96 -1.28 15.20
N ASN A 29 5.96 -0.44 15.43
CA ASN A 29 5.85 0.29 16.69
C ASN A 29 5.61 -0.64 17.88
N LEU A 30 4.81 -1.69 17.68
CA LEU A 30 4.59 -2.69 18.72
C LEU A 30 5.88 -3.41 19.07
N ALA A 31 6.67 -3.76 18.07
CA ALA A 31 7.99 -4.39 18.28
C ALA A 31 8.93 -3.48 19.07
N ARG A 32 8.84 -2.17 18.85
CA ARG A 32 9.66 -1.20 19.61
C ARG A 32 9.40 -1.30 21.10
N GLY A 33 8.17 -1.66 21.50
CA GLY A 33 7.80 -1.87 22.90
C GLY A 33 8.34 -3.15 23.52
N LYS A 34 8.92 -4.05 22.70
CA LYS A 34 9.54 -5.30 23.15
C LYS A 34 8.59 -6.32 23.76
N LYS A 35 7.29 -6.12 23.63
CA LYS A 35 6.26 -7.03 24.18
C LYS A 35 5.44 -7.59 23.04
N VAL A 36 5.93 -8.66 22.44
CA VAL A 36 5.31 -9.30 21.28
C VAL A 36 4.71 -10.63 21.70
N THR A 37 3.43 -10.81 21.45
CA THR A 37 2.73 -12.08 21.71
C THR A 37 2.81 -12.98 20.46
N GLN A 38 2.49 -14.25 20.63
CA GLN A 38 2.42 -15.17 19.51
C GLN A 38 1.32 -14.75 18.53
N GLU A 39 0.22 -14.22 19.04
CA GLU A 39 -0.86 -13.72 18.18
C GLU A 39 -0.41 -12.53 17.35
N ASP A 40 0.33 -11.59 17.96
CA ASP A 40 0.91 -10.46 17.24
C ASP A 40 1.82 -10.95 16.10
N GLU A 41 2.64 -11.96 16.38
CA GLU A 41 3.54 -12.56 15.39
C GLU A 41 2.74 -13.14 14.22
N ASN A 42 1.69 -13.89 14.53
CA ASN A 42 0.85 -14.52 13.51
C ASN A 42 0.17 -13.47 12.62
N GLN A 43 -0.35 -12.41 13.22
CA GLN A 43 -1.00 -11.32 12.50
C GLN A 43 0.00 -10.55 11.62
N PHE A 44 1.20 -10.33 12.13
CA PHE A 44 2.25 -9.67 11.36
C PHE A 44 2.62 -10.48 10.12
N LEU A 45 2.82 -11.78 10.27
CA LEU A 45 3.15 -12.66 9.17
C LEU A 45 2.02 -12.72 8.13
N GLU A 46 0.78 -12.70 8.58
CA GLU A 46 -0.36 -12.65 7.67
C GLU A 46 -0.42 -11.32 6.92
N THR A 47 -0.18 -10.21 7.59
CA THR A 47 -0.14 -8.90 6.95
C THR A 47 0.94 -8.87 5.85
N LYS A 48 2.11 -9.45 6.13
CA LYS A 48 3.18 -9.55 5.14
C LYS A 48 2.75 -10.37 3.92
N SER A 49 2.04 -11.48 4.16
CA SER A 49 1.53 -12.32 3.06
C SER A 49 0.57 -11.55 2.17
N VAL A 50 -0.33 -10.79 2.78
CA VAL A 50 -1.27 -9.95 2.02
C VAL A 50 -0.53 -8.88 1.23
N LEU A 51 0.47 -8.24 1.83
CA LEU A 51 1.25 -7.20 1.15
C LEU A 51 1.96 -7.75 -0.10
N VAL A 52 2.49 -8.97 -0.03
CA VAL A 52 3.15 -9.59 -1.18
C VAL A 52 2.15 -10.03 -2.24
N GLN A 53 1.06 -10.65 -1.83
CA GLN A 53 0.03 -11.14 -2.75
C GLN A 53 -0.65 -9.99 -3.49
N GLU A 54 -1.09 -8.98 -2.77
CA GLU A 54 -1.76 -7.83 -3.37
C GLU A 54 -0.84 -7.01 -4.26
N LEU A 55 0.46 -6.99 -3.95
CA LEU A 55 1.45 -6.33 -4.79
C LEU A 55 1.40 -6.86 -6.23
N GLU A 56 1.37 -8.17 -6.38
CA GLU A 56 1.33 -8.79 -7.71
C GLU A 56 0.07 -8.40 -8.48
N ILE A 57 -1.06 -8.36 -7.79
CA ILE A 57 -2.34 -7.98 -8.40
C ILE A 57 -2.30 -6.52 -8.86
N ILE A 58 -1.79 -5.64 -8.02
CA ILE A 58 -1.68 -4.21 -8.33
C ILE A 58 -0.73 -3.98 -9.50
N LEU A 59 0.44 -4.62 -9.48
CA LEU A 59 1.42 -4.46 -10.55
C LEU A 59 0.91 -4.98 -11.91
N ALA A 60 0.00 -5.95 -11.89
CA ALA A 60 -0.64 -6.43 -13.10
C ALA A 60 -1.69 -5.43 -13.64
N SER A 61 -2.17 -4.52 -12.80
CA SER A 61 -3.27 -3.61 -13.13
C SER A 61 -2.81 -2.18 -13.39
N VAL A 62 -1.67 -1.76 -12.83
CA VAL A 62 -1.17 -0.39 -12.88
C VAL A 62 0.30 -0.40 -13.24
N GLU A 63 0.69 0.51 -14.13
CA GLU A 63 2.10 0.72 -14.41
C GLU A 63 2.70 1.54 -13.26
N VAL A 64 3.69 0.96 -12.59
CA VAL A 64 4.30 1.56 -11.40
C VAL A 64 5.80 1.67 -11.62
N SER A 65 6.33 2.89 -11.55
CA SER A 65 7.77 3.13 -11.59
C SER A 65 8.38 3.19 -10.18
N SER A 66 7.60 3.61 -9.19
CA SER A 66 8.02 3.70 -7.80
C SER A 66 6.79 3.61 -6.90
N PRO A 67 6.79 2.80 -5.81
CA PRO A 67 7.93 1.96 -5.39
C PRO A 67 8.14 0.77 -6.32
N THR A 68 9.37 0.28 -6.38
CA THR A 68 9.67 -0.89 -7.21
C THR A 68 9.30 -2.17 -6.48
N LYS A 69 9.09 -3.23 -7.23
CA LYS A 69 8.84 -4.56 -6.67
C LYS A 69 9.99 -4.98 -5.74
N GLU A 70 11.22 -4.69 -6.16
CA GLU A 70 12.42 -5.00 -5.39
C GLU A 70 12.45 -4.27 -4.06
N GLU A 71 12.05 -3.00 -4.03
CA GLU A 71 11.99 -2.24 -2.78
C GLU A 71 11.05 -2.87 -1.78
N VAL A 72 9.87 -3.29 -2.24
CA VAL A 72 8.88 -3.95 -1.39
C VAL A 72 9.42 -5.28 -0.89
N HIS A 73 9.96 -6.12 -1.78
CA HIS A 73 10.49 -7.43 -1.39
C HIS A 73 11.68 -7.30 -0.45
N THR A 74 12.52 -6.27 -0.64
CA THR A 74 13.65 -6.02 0.25
C THR A 74 13.16 -5.70 1.67
N LEU A 75 12.19 -4.83 1.80
CA LEU A 75 11.62 -4.51 3.12
C LEU A 75 11.01 -5.74 3.77
N ILE A 76 10.22 -6.50 3.03
CA ILE A 76 9.57 -7.72 3.53
C ILE A 76 10.63 -8.74 3.97
N GLY A 77 11.71 -8.91 3.20
CA GLY A 77 12.80 -9.82 3.53
C GLY A 77 13.63 -9.38 4.73
N ASN A 78 13.77 -8.07 4.93
CA ASN A 78 14.51 -7.52 6.06
C ASN A 78 13.72 -7.55 7.37
N THR A 79 12.46 -7.91 7.32
CA THR A 79 11.56 -7.98 8.48
C THR A 79 10.97 -9.39 8.58
N PRO A 80 11.82 -10.42 8.81
CA PRO A 80 11.37 -11.81 8.72
C PRO A 80 10.31 -12.19 9.75
N SER A 81 10.37 -11.58 10.94
CA SER A 81 9.39 -11.83 11.98
C SER A 81 9.25 -10.62 12.89
N LEU A 82 8.17 -10.57 13.62
CA LEU A 82 7.95 -9.49 14.59
C LEU A 82 8.93 -9.60 15.75
N ARG A 83 9.25 -10.81 16.15
CA ARG A 83 10.24 -11.05 17.21
C ARG A 83 11.61 -10.54 16.79
N TYR A 84 11.98 -10.76 15.53
CA TYR A 84 13.23 -10.24 14.99
C TYR A 84 13.28 -8.73 15.11
N LEU A 85 12.19 -8.06 14.75
CA LEU A 85 12.07 -6.60 14.88
C LEU A 85 12.18 -6.17 16.35
N SER A 86 11.58 -6.92 17.27
CA SER A 86 11.62 -6.57 18.69
C SER A 86 13.02 -6.65 19.28
N GLU A 87 13.92 -7.38 18.64
CA GLU A 87 15.32 -7.50 19.07
C GLU A 87 16.23 -6.45 18.45
N MET A 88 15.70 -5.69 17.49
CA MET A 88 16.48 -4.60 16.85
C MET A 88 16.68 -3.42 17.80
N ASN A 89 17.81 -2.73 17.63
CA ASN A 89 18.03 -1.46 18.28
C ASN A 89 17.22 -0.36 17.58
N GLU A 90 17.15 0.81 18.19
CA GLU A 90 16.38 1.93 17.66
C GLU A 90 16.86 2.39 16.29
N GLY A 91 18.17 2.38 16.05
CA GLY A 91 18.72 2.75 14.74
C GLY A 91 18.24 1.82 13.63
N ALA A 92 18.22 0.50 13.89
CA ALA A 92 17.78 -0.50 12.93
C ALA A 92 16.27 -0.39 12.67
N LEU A 93 15.48 -0.17 13.73
CA LEU A 93 14.04 0.05 13.59
C LEU A 93 13.73 1.30 12.78
N ARG A 94 14.50 2.36 13.00
CA ARG A 94 14.35 3.61 12.24
C ARG A 94 14.64 3.40 10.76
N ASN A 95 15.61 2.57 10.43
CA ASN A 95 15.87 2.22 9.03
C ASN A 95 14.68 1.49 8.39
N VAL A 96 14.07 0.56 9.12
CA VAL A 96 12.85 -0.13 8.66
C VAL A 96 11.74 0.88 8.41
N GLU A 97 11.52 1.79 9.35
CA GLU A 97 10.50 2.83 9.21
C GLU A 97 10.75 3.74 8.03
N ASN A 98 12.02 4.10 7.78
CA ASN A 98 12.37 4.95 6.65
C ASN A 98 12.08 4.26 5.33
N GLN A 99 12.41 2.97 5.21
CA GLN A 99 12.09 2.16 4.04
C GLN A 99 10.57 2.06 3.84
N TRP A 100 9.86 1.78 4.93
CA TRP A 100 8.40 1.72 4.91
C TRP A 100 7.79 3.05 4.45
N HIS A 101 8.27 4.15 4.99
CA HIS A 101 7.72 5.47 4.69
C HIS A 101 7.89 5.82 3.21
N LYS A 102 9.04 5.53 2.64
CA LYS A 102 9.30 5.75 1.21
C LYS A 102 8.31 4.97 0.34
N ILE A 103 8.10 3.70 0.67
CA ILE A 103 7.17 2.84 -0.04
C ILE A 103 5.73 3.35 0.11
N TYR A 104 5.36 3.70 1.32
CA TYR A 104 4.02 4.19 1.65
C TYR A 104 3.68 5.46 0.88
N ILE A 105 4.58 6.43 0.87
CA ILE A 105 4.42 7.69 0.12
C ILE A 105 4.30 7.39 -1.39
N GLY A 106 5.08 6.46 -1.88
CA GLY A 106 5.01 6.04 -3.30
C GLY A 106 3.63 5.51 -3.67
N TRP A 107 3.04 4.66 -2.83
CA TRP A 107 1.68 4.14 -3.05
C TRP A 107 0.62 5.23 -2.96
N HIS A 108 0.78 6.18 -2.05
CA HIS A 108 -0.13 7.32 -1.96
C HIS A 108 -0.11 8.18 -3.23
N SER A 109 1.07 8.36 -3.81
CA SER A 109 1.21 9.08 -5.06
C SER A 109 0.44 8.39 -6.19
N ILE A 110 0.55 7.06 -6.27
CA ILE A 110 -0.17 6.28 -7.27
C ILE A 110 -1.68 6.39 -7.06
N LEU A 111 -2.13 6.30 -5.81
CA LEU A 111 -3.55 6.47 -5.50
C LEU A 111 -4.05 7.85 -5.94
N GLY A 112 -3.27 8.90 -5.69
CA GLY A 112 -3.59 10.25 -6.15
C GLY A 112 -3.73 10.35 -7.66
N GLN A 113 -2.82 9.71 -8.39
CA GLN A 113 -2.88 9.67 -9.86
C GLN A 113 -4.13 8.95 -10.36
N LEU A 114 -4.50 7.85 -9.71
CA LEU A 114 -5.70 7.11 -10.06
C LEU A 114 -6.96 7.94 -9.82
N LYS A 115 -7.01 8.70 -8.74
CA LYS A 115 -8.13 9.58 -8.43
C LYS A 115 -8.24 10.73 -9.45
N VAL A 116 -7.12 11.25 -9.90
CA VAL A 116 -7.10 12.26 -10.96
C VAL A 116 -7.67 11.67 -12.26
N ARG A 117 -7.27 10.45 -12.61
CA ARG A 117 -7.81 9.76 -13.78
C ARG A 117 -9.30 9.50 -13.64
N GLN A 118 -9.77 9.15 -12.44
CA GLN A 118 -11.19 8.94 -12.18
C GLN A 118 -11.99 10.20 -12.45
N ARG A 119 -11.51 11.35 -12.01
CA ARG A 119 -12.16 12.64 -12.27
C ARG A 119 -12.22 12.95 -13.75
N ALA A 120 -11.15 12.65 -14.48
CA ALA A 120 -11.10 12.87 -15.91
C ALA A 120 -12.10 11.96 -16.64
N GLU A 121 -12.22 10.70 -16.23
CA GLU A 121 -13.18 9.76 -16.80
C GLU A 121 -14.61 10.22 -16.52
N ASP A 122 -14.90 10.67 -15.30
CA ASP A 122 -16.23 11.18 -14.94
C ASP A 122 -16.59 12.40 -15.78
N THR A 123 -15.63 13.27 -16.03
CA THR A 123 -15.83 14.46 -16.86
C THR A 123 -16.06 14.11 -18.33
N ARG A 124 -15.49 12.99 -18.79
CA ARG A 124 -15.61 12.54 -20.18
C ARG A 124 -16.81 11.68 -20.44
N SER A 125 -17.55 11.29 -19.40
CA SER A 125 -18.74 10.44 -19.60
C SER A 125 -19.75 11.22 -20.46
N PRO A 126 -20.55 10.51 -21.28
CA PRO A 126 -21.56 11.18 -22.10
C PRO A 126 -22.53 12.05 -21.30
N LEU A 127 -22.90 11.57 -20.13
CA LEU A 127 -23.79 12.30 -19.26
C LEU A 127 -23.17 13.59 -18.74
N ALA A 128 -21.94 13.52 -18.24
CA ALA A 128 -21.20 14.69 -17.76
C ALA A 128 -20.95 15.67 -18.89
N SER A 129 -20.65 15.18 -20.08
CA SER A 129 -20.44 16.00 -21.28
C SER A 129 -21.69 16.78 -21.64
N LEU A 130 -22.86 16.16 -21.57
CA LEU A 130 -24.13 16.82 -21.83
C LEU A 130 -24.39 17.95 -20.84
N PHE A 131 -24.14 17.71 -19.57
CA PHE A 131 -24.31 18.73 -18.54
C PHE A 131 -23.31 19.87 -18.70
N ALA A 132 -22.08 19.56 -19.06
CA ALA A 132 -21.05 20.56 -19.29
C ALA A 132 -21.43 21.51 -20.43
N HIS A 133 -22.03 21.00 -21.49
CA HIS A 133 -22.45 21.80 -22.64
C HIS A 133 -23.65 22.71 -22.34
N ARG A 134 -24.40 22.39 -21.34
CA ARG A 134 -25.57 23.19 -20.94
C ARG A 134 -25.21 24.33 -20.02
N ARG A 135 -24.02 24.38 -19.56
CA ARG A 135 -23.52 25.45 -18.71
C ARG A 135 -22.82 26.51 -19.57
#